data_294e5bb6ae58edc022e994bc32099988
#
_entry.id   294e5bb6ae58edc022e994bc32099988
#
_cell.length_a   1.000
_cell.length_b   1.000
_cell.length_c   1.000
_cell.angle_alpha   90.00
_cell.angle_beta   90.00
_cell.angle_gamma   90.00
#
_symmetry.space_group_name_H-M   'P 1'
#
loop_
_entity.id
_entity.type
_entity.pdbx_description
1 polymer ?
#
loop_
_entity_poly.entity_id
_entity_poly.type
_entity_poly.pdbx_seq_one_letter_code
_entity_poly.pdbx_strand_id
1 'polypeptide(L)'
;MTDRDGPGVRYEKKDHVAYVTLDRPAVLNAMNLRMHEELARIWDDVESDDEMRVAVLAGAGDRAFCVGQDLRERAELDRQGVPASTIGSRGMPGWPRLTERFALSKPVVARVQGYALGGGFELALACDLVIAADTAVFALPDRA
;
A
#
# COMPACT_ATOMS: atom_id res chain seq x y z
N MET A 1 1.30 17.85 12.40
CA MET A 1 1.92 16.65 11.81
C MET A 1 2.76 17.11 10.64
N THR A 2 4.05 17.02 10.78
CA THR A 2 4.99 17.54 9.77
C THR A 2 5.05 16.56 8.61
N ASP A 3 4.82 17.07 7.43
CA ASP A 3 4.88 16.41 6.10
C ASP A 3 6.33 16.01 5.72
N ARG A 4 7.10 15.54 6.70
CA ARG A 4 8.53 15.25 6.57
C ARG A 4 8.83 14.01 5.73
N ASP A 5 7.80 13.18 5.48
CA ASP A 5 7.98 11.85 4.93
C ASP A 5 7.41 11.69 3.52
N GLY A 6 6.93 12.76 2.91
CA GLY A 6 6.32 12.75 1.58
C GLY A 6 4.77 12.78 1.59
N PRO A 7 4.15 12.87 0.41
CA PRO A 7 2.70 13.06 0.28
C PRO A 7 1.86 11.84 0.71
N GLY A 8 2.47 10.68 0.89
CA GLY A 8 1.79 9.43 1.25
C GLY A 8 1.48 8.58 0.04
N VAL A 9 0.51 8.95 -0.77
CA VAL A 9 0.17 8.27 -2.01
C VAL A 9 0.07 9.28 -3.15
N ARG A 10 0.68 8.96 -4.28
CA ARG A 10 0.43 9.67 -5.55
C ARG A 10 -0.51 8.85 -6.41
N TYR A 11 -1.48 9.52 -7.02
CA TYR A 11 -2.47 8.90 -7.87
C TYR A 11 -2.62 9.66 -9.17
N GLU A 12 -2.45 8.97 -10.29
CA GLU A 12 -2.56 9.52 -11.65
C GLU A 12 -3.31 8.56 -12.55
N LYS A 13 -4.19 9.09 -13.38
CA LYS A 13 -4.88 8.33 -14.44
C LYS A 13 -4.36 8.77 -15.80
N LYS A 14 -3.92 7.83 -16.62
CA LYS A 14 -3.41 8.09 -17.95
C LYS A 14 -3.60 6.88 -18.85
N ASP A 15 -4.12 7.10 -20.05
CA ASP A 15 -4.24 6.07 -21.10
C ASP A 15 -4.92 4.76 -20.58
N HIS A 16 -6.01 4.92 -19.83
CA HIS A 16 -6.78 3.84 -19.20
C HIS A 16 -6.04 3.08 -18.09
N VAL A 17 -4.93 3.59 -17.61
CA VAL A 17 -4.14 3.05 -16.52
C VAL A 17 -4.22 3.95 -15.29
N ALA A 18 -4.54 3.38 -14.15
CA ALA A 18 -4.46 4.03 -12.85
C ALA A 18 -3.09 3.78 -12.22
N TYR A 19 -2.25 4.80 -12.11
CA TYR A 19 -0.94 4.71 -11.47
C TYR A 19 -1.06 5.11 -10.01
N VAL A 20 -0.81 4.17 -9.12
CA VAL A 20 -0.86 4.34 -7.67
C VAL A 20 0.54 4.15 -7.11
N THR A 21 1.11 5.18 -6.53
CA THR A 21 2.48 5.14 -6.01
C THR A 21 2.51 5.44 -4.52
N LEU A 22 3.01 4.50 -3.73
CA LEU A 22 3.32 4.72 -2.33
C LEU A 22 4.52 5.68 -2.25
N ASP A 23 4.37 6.85 -1.66
CA ASP A 23 5.34 7.94 -1.77
C ASP A 23 5.78 8.49 -0.41
N ARG A 24 6.48 7.65 0.33
CA ARG A 24 7.21 7.98 1.55
C ARG A 24 8.61 7.31 1.53
N PRO A 25 9.45 7.60 0.52
CA PRO A 25 10.72 6.88 0.34
C PRO A 25 11.71 7.04 1.52
N ALA A 26 11.62 8.13 2.26
CA ALA A 26 12.45 8.36 3.46
C ALA A 26 12.24 7.31 4.56
N VAL A 27 11.05 6.70 4.61
CA VAL A 27 10.69 5.62 5.54
C VAL A 27 10.37 4.32 4.80
N LEU A 28 11.00 4.09 3.63
CA LEU A 28 10.85 2.89 2.83
C LEU A 28 9.39 2.57 2.45
N ASN A 29 8.60 3.60 2.21
CA ASN A 29 7.18 3.52 1.88
C ASN A 29 6.33 2.78 2.93
N ALA A 30 6.73 2.85 4.21
CA ALA A 30 5.92 2.35 5.31
C ALA A 30 4.54 3.02 5.32
N MET A 31 3.50 2.22 5.51
CA MET A 31 2.11 2.67 5.43
C MET A 31 1.59 3.14 6.78
N ASN A 32 1.17 4.39 6.85
CA ASN A 32 0.44 4.95 7.98
C ASN A 32 -1.09 4.92 7.74
N LEU A 33 -1.87 5.30 8.74
CA LEU A 33 -3.34 5.28 8.65
C LEU A 33 -3.86 6.17 7.52
N ARG A 34 -3.25 7.35 7.32
CA ARG A 34 -3.62 8.24 6.24
C ARG A 34 -3.47 7.60 4.86
N MET A 35 -2.38 6.87 4.63
CA MET A 35 -2.18 6.14 3.37
C MET A 35 -3.22 5.05 3.17
N HIS A 36 -3.60 4.33 4.23
CA HIS A 36 -4.66 3.32 4.13
C HIS A 36 -6.00 3.94 3.75
N GLU A 37 -6.35 5.10 4.31
CA GLU A 37 -7.55 5.83 3.95
C GLU A 37 -7.52 6.32 2.49
N GLU A 38 -6.40 6.91 2.08
CA GLU A 38 -6.20 7.37 0.69
C GLU A 38 -6.29 6.21 -0.31
N LEU A 39 -5.61 5.10 -0.02
CA LEU A 39 -5.66 3.90 -0.86
C LEU A 39 -7.08 3.33 -0.98
N ALA A 40 -7.84 3.31 0.11
CA ALA A 40 -9.22 2.84 0.06
C ALA A 40 -10.08 3.66 -0.91
N ARG A 41 -9.95 5.00 -0.87
CA ARG A 41 -10.64 5.90 -1.81
C ARG A 41 -10.16 5.72 -3.24
N ILE A 42 -8.86 5.50 -3.44
CA ILE A 42 -8.29 5.25 -4.77
C ILE A 42 -8.85 3.95 -5.36
N TRP A 43 -8.93 2.88 -4.58
CA TRP A 43 -9.49 1.62 -5.08
C TRP A 43 -10.98 1.71 -5.39
N ASP A 44 -11.75 2.51 -4.63
CA ASP A 44 -13.15 2.80 -4.96
C ASP A 44 -13.27 3.59 -6.27
N ASP A 45 -12.40 4.57 -6.48
CA ASP A 45 -12.36 5.35 -7.70
C ASP A 45 -11.94 4.51 -8.92
N VAL A 46 -10.91 3.69 -8.79
CA VAL A 46 -10.48 2.76 -9.85
C VAL A 46 -11.61 1.81 -10.25
N GLU A 47 -12.32 1.24 -9.26
CA GLU A 47 -13.42 0.31 -9.54
C GLU A 47 -14.58 0.99 -10.24
N SER A 48 -14.94 2.20 -9.85
CA SER A 48 -16.11 2.93 -10.37
C SER A 48 -15.86 3.67 -11.68
N ASP A 49 -14.61 3.91 -12.06
CA ASP A 49 -14.26 4.64 -13.28
C ASP A 49 -14.19 3.70 -14.49
N ASP A 50 -15.21 3.73 -15.34
CA ASP A 50 -15.30 2.89 -16.54
C ASP A 50 -14.17 3.11 -17.56
N GLU A 51 -13.49 4.25 -17.50
CA GLU A 51 -12.32 4.53 -18.37
C GLU A 51 -11.05 3.80 -17.91
N MET A 52 -10.98 3.38 -16.64
CA MET A 52 -9.83 2.65 -16.12
C MET A 52 -9.95 1.16 -16.39
N ARG A 53 -8.89 0.55 -16.92
CA ARG A 53 -8.84 -0.87 -17.29
C ARG A 53 -7.88 -1.69 -16.42
N VAL A 54 -6.89 -1.03 -15.83
CA VAL A 54 -5.85 -1.66 -15.03
C VAL A 54 -5.27 -0.64 -14.06
N ALA A 55 -4.82 -1.10 -12.90
CA ALA A 55 -4.03 -0.29 -11.99
C ALA A 55 -2.59 -0.81 -11.91
N VAL A 56 -1.65 0.10 -11.76
CA VAL A 56 -0.23 -0.21 -11.46
C VAL A 56 0.08 0.33 -10.09
N LEU A 57 0.45 -0.55 -9.18
CA LEU A 57 0.87 -0.20 -7.82
C LEU A 57 2.39 -0.26 -7.71
N ALA A 58 3.01 0.83 -7.28
CA ALA A 58 4.46 0.95 -7.15
C ALA A 58 4.87 1.68 -5.87
N GLY A 59 6.13 1.57 -5.50
CA GLY A 59 6.75 2.40 -4.47
C GLY A 59 7.65 3.47 -5.08
N ALA A 60 7.67 4.65 -4.49
CA ALA A 60 8.60 5.72 -4.86
C ALA A 60 10.02 5.40 -4.42
N GLY A 61 11.00 5.91 -5.18
CA GLY A 61 12.41 5.65 -4.94
C GLY A 61 12.87 4.28 -5.44
N ASP A 62 14.09 3.92 -5.06
CA ASP A 62 14.78 2.71 -5.54
C ASP A 62 15.00 1.65 -4.44
N ARG A 63 14.81 2.03 -3.17
CA ARG A 63 15.16 1.19 -2.03
C ARG A 63 14.07 0.20 -1.62
N ALA A 64 12.81 0.58 -1.76
CA ALA A 64 11.70 -0.26 -1.33
C ALA A 64 10.43 -0.02 -2.15
N PHE A 65 9.70 -1.09 -2.38
CA PHE A 65 8.30 -1.04 -2.75
C PHE A 65 7.46 -0.59 -1.54
N CYS A 66 7.52 -1.35 -0.44
CA CYS A 66 6.86 -1.06 0.81
C CYS A 66 7.38 -2.02 1.91
N VAL A 67 7.64 -1.50 3.10
CA VAL A 67 8.07 -2.32 4.24
C VAL A 67 6.96 -2.61 5.26
N GLY A 68 5.71 -2.34 4.89
CA GLY A 68 4.55 -2.64 5.71
C GLY A 68 4.10 -1.49 6.59
N GLN A 69 3.55 -1.81 7.75
CA GLN A 69 2.99 -0.83 8.67
C GLN A 69 4.05 0.12 9.23
N ASP A 70 3.73 1.40 9.34
CA ASP A 70 4.56 2.38 10.02
C ASP A 70 4.62 2.07 11.53
N LEU A 71 5.76 1.55 11.97
CA LEU A 71 5.94 1.10 13.35
C LEU A 71 6.00 2.26 14.35
N ARG A 72 6.36 3.46 13.92
CA ARG A 72 6.36 4.65 14.80
C ARG A 72 4.94 5.08 15.10
N GLU A 73 4.10 5.17 14.06
CA GLU A 73 2.68 5.45 14.23
C GLU A 73 2.02 4.34 15.05
N ARG A 74 2.34 3.06 14.78
CA ARG A 74 1.81 1.94 15.55
C ARG A 74 2.14 2.06 17.04
N ALA A 75 3.38 2.35 17.38
CA ALA A 75 3.80 2.54 18.77
C ALA A 75 3.07 3.70 19.47
N GLU A 76 2.77 4.78 18.73
CA GLU A 76 1.97 5.89 19.26
C GLU A 76 0.51 5.48 19.49
N LEU A 77 -0.10 4.79 18.56
CA LEU A 77 -1.46 4.27 18.70
C LEU A 77 -1.57 3.27 19.87
N ASP A 78 -0.55 2.43 20.08
CA ASP A 78 -0.49 1.51 21.21
C ASP A 78 -0.47 2.26 22.55
N ARG A 79 0.30 3.35 22.64
CA ARG A 79 0.32 4.22 23.83
C ARG A 79 -1.02 4.88 24.09
N GLN A 80 -1.79 5.16 23.06
CA GLN A 80 -3.14 5.72 23.14
C GLN A 80 -4.22 4.66 23.39
N GLY A 81 -3.85 3.38 23.50
CA GLY A 81 -4.78 2.28 23.71
C GLY A 81 -5.63 1.92 22.48
N VAL A 82 -5.20 2.36 21.28
CA VAL A 82 -5.88 2.00 20.04
C VAL A 82 -5.50 0.57 19.63
N PRO A 83 -6.47 -0.36 19.52
CA PRO A 83 -6.17 -1.75 19.20
C PRO A 83 -5.44 -1.90 17.86
N ALA A 84 -4.46 -2.80 17.82
CA ALA A 84 -3.84 -3.18 16.56
C ALA A 84 -4.87 -3.91 15.68
N SER A 85 -5.01 -3.47 14.45
CA SER A 85 -5.62 -4.28 13.41
C SER A 85 -4.59 -5.29 12.93
N THR A 86 -4.71 -6.54 13.32
CA THR A 86 -3.78 -7.59 12.92
C THR A 86 -4.12 -8.19 11.56
N ILE A 87 -5.34 -8.03 11.11
CA ILE A 87 -5.82 -8.55 9.82
C ILE A 87 -6.68 -7.47 9.15
N GLY A 88 -6.18 -6.95 8.05
CA GLY A 88 -6.91 -6.05 7.19
C GLY A 88 -7.36 -4.74 7.85
N SER A 89 -8.55 -4.31 7.53
CA SER A 89 -9.19 -3.10 8.04
C SER A 89 -9.86 -3.27 9.41
N ARG A 90 -9.69 -4.41 10.06
CA ARG A 90 -10.31 -4.65 11.37
C ARG A 90 -9.92 -3.56 12.37
N GLY A 91 -10.91 -2.91 12.92
CA GLY A 91 -10.74 -1.75 13.78
C GLY A 91 -10.69 -0.41 13.06
N MET A 92 -10.68 -0.40 11.72
CA MET A 92 -10.77 0.79 10.87
C MET A 92 -11.91 0.64 9.87
N PRO A 93 -13.18 0.75 10.31
CA PRO A 93 -14.35 0.60 9.44
C PRO A 93 -14.33 1.61 8.29
N GLY A 94 -14.70 1.17 7.10
CA GLY A 94 -14.82 2.02 5.93
C GLY A 94 -13.55 2.14 5.08
N TRP A 95 -12.43 1.52 5.48
CA TRP A 95 -11.19 1.55 4.72
C TRP A 95 -10.67 0.15 4.38
N PRO A 96 -11.40 -0.63 3.56
CA PRO A 96 -10.94 -1.97 3.19
C PRO A 96 -9.64 -1.87 2.40
N ARG A 97 -8.65 -2.62 2.82
CA ARG A 97 -7.34 -2.70 2.15
C ARG A 97 -7.46 -3.53 0.87
N LEU A 98 -6.50 -3.41 -0.03
CA LEU A 98 -6.47 -4.21 -1.26
C LEU A 98 -6.55 -5.72 -0.97
N THR A 99 -5.92 -6.17 0.11
CA THR A 99 -5.95 -7.56 0.59
C THR A 99 -7.35 -8.07 0.98
N GLU A 100 -8.34 -7.19 1.08
CA GLU A 100 -9.72 -7.50 1.46
C GLU A 100 -10.73 -7.22 0.34
N ARG A 101 -10.27 -6.71 -0.80
CA ARG A 101 -11.11 -6.31 -1.93
C ARG A 101 -11.27 -7.44 -2.93
N PHE A 102 -11.90 -8.53 -2.53
CA PHE A 102 -12.12 -9.70 -3.39
C PHE A 102 -13.05 -9.45 -4.59
N ALA A 103 -13.78 -8.34 -4.58
CA ALA A 103 -14.70 -7.97 -5.65
C ALA A 103 -14.13 -6.89 -6.59
N LEU A 104 -12.86 -6.50 -6.45
CA LEU A 104 -12.24 -5.58 -7.39
C LEU A 104 -12.17 -6.23 -8.77
N SER A 105 -12.87 -5.65 -9.76
CA SER A 105 -13.03 -6.26 -11.08
C SER A 105 -11.88 -5.96 -12.03
N LYS A 106 -11.08 -4.92 -11.72
CA LYS A 106 -9.97 -4.47 -12.54
C LYS A 106 -8.65 -5.07 -12.07
N PRO A 107 -7.80 -5.58 -12.96
CA PRO A 107 -6.52 -6.15 -12.58
C PRO A 107 -5.59 -5.08 -12.00
N VAL A 108 -4.80 -5.50 -11.01
CA VAL A 108 -3.76 -4.67 -10.39
C VAL A 108 -2.41 -5.34 -10.62
N VAL A 109 -1.47 -4.59 -11.16
CA VAL A 109 -0.08 -5.03 -11.38
C VAL A 109 0.82 -4.37 -10.34
N ALA A 110 1.51 -5.14 -9.53
CA ALA A 110 2.55 -4.63 -8.65
C ALA A 110 3.87 -4.50 -9.41
N ARG A 111 4.47 -3.31 -9.36
CA ARG A 111 5.84 -3.07 -9.81
C ARG A 111 6.74 -2.94 -8.60
N VAL A 112 7.54 -3.97 -8.34
CA VAL A 112 8.30 -4.12 -7.10
C VAL A 112 9.80 -3.94 -7.36
N GLN A 113 10.39 -2.98 -6.67
CA GLN A 113 11.84 -2.80 -6.56
C GLN A 113 12.24 -2.77 -5.09
N GLY A 114 13.44 -3.26 -4.77
CA GLY A 114 13.96 -3.26 -3.42
C GLY A 114 13.09 -4.08 -2.46
N TYR A 115 12.88 -3.55 -1.26
CA TYR A 115 12.21 -4.30 -0.20
C TYR A 115 10.68 -4.30 -0.34
N ALA A 116 10.09 -5.48 -0.26
CA ALA A 116 8.66 -5.72 -0.05
C ALA A 116 8.50 -6.62 1.18
N LEU A 117 8.30 -6.01 2.35
CA LEU A 117 8.38 -6.71 3.63
C LEU A 117 7.07 -6.61 4.40
N GLY A 118 6.72 -7.68 5.14
CA GLY A 118 5.52 -7.71 5.98
C GLY A 118 4.26 -7.35 5.19
N GLY A 119 3.50 -6.37 5.66
CA GLY A 119 2.32 -5.85 4.97
C GLY A 119 2.59 -5.33 3.56
N GLY A 120 3.82 -4.94 3.23
CA GLY A 120 4.23 -4.58 1.87
C GLY A 120 4.32 -5.79 0.96
N PHE A 121 4.78 -6.91 1.46
CA PHE A 121 4.76 -8.18 0.72
C PHE A 121 3.31 -8.69 0.55
N GLU A 122 2.49 -8.62 1.60
CA GLU A 122 1.07 -8.96 1.51
C GLU A 122 0.34 -8.11 0.46
N LEU A 123 0.67 -6.81 0.39
CA LEU A 123 0.11 -5.89 -0.60
C LEU A 123 0.51 -6.29 -2.03
N ALA A 124 1.77 -6.68 -2.24
CA ALA A 124 2.21 -7.18 -3.55
C ALA A 124 1.49 -8.48 -3.93
N LEU A 125 1.30 -9.40 -2.97
CA LEU A 125 0.58 -10.66 -3.19
C LEU A 125 -0.92 -10.45 -3.44
N ALA A 126 -1.51 -9.35 -2.99
CA ALA A 126 -2.90 -9.00 -3.26
C ALA A 126 -3.13 -8.51 -4.69
N CYS A 127 -2.06 -8.18 -5.41
CA CYS A 127 -2.13 -7.82 -6.82
C CYS A 127 -2.27 -9.08 -7.70
N ASP A 128 -2.81 -8.89 -8.90
CA ASP A 128 -3.03 -10.01 -9.85
C ASP A 128 -1.74 -10.45 -10.52
N LEU A 129 -0.83 -9.52 -10.75
CA LEU A 129 0.50 -9.76 -11.32
C LEU A 129 1.56 -9.01 -10.53
N VAL A 130 2.73 -9.62 -10.39
CA VAL A 130 3.91 -8.99 -9.79
C VAL A 130 5.05 -8.98 -10.80
N ILE A 131 5.52 -7.78 -11.13
CA ILE A 131 6.73 -7.57 -11.90
C ILE A 131 7.79 -7.06 -10.93
N ALA A 132 8.83 -7.85 -10.73
CA ALA A 132 9.87 -7.56 -9.77
C ALA A 132 11.21 -7.27 -10.45
N ALA A 133 11.91 -6.25 -9.97
CA ALA A 133 13.32 -6.05 -10.31
C ALA A 133 14.17 -7.21 -9.75
N ASP A 134 15.31 -7.46 -10.34
CA ASP A 134 16.27 -8.46 -9.87
C ASP A 134 16.82 -8.16 -8.47
N THR A 135 16.74 -6.90 -8.05
CA THR A 135 17.08 -6.43 -6.70
C THR A 135 15.95 -6.54 -5.69
N ALA A 136 14.76 -7.00 -6.09
CA ALA A 136 13.62 -7.11 -5.19
C ALA A 136 13.85 -8.19 -4.12
N VAL A 137 13.47 -7.85 -2.88
CA VAL A 137 13.55 -8.74 -1.73
C VAL A 137 12.18 -8.86 -1.08
N PHE A 138 11.66 -10.06 -1.01
CA PHE A 138 10.35 -10.36 -0.42
C PHE A 138 10.54 -11.13 0.89
N ALA A 139 9.90 -10.67 1.96
CA ALA A 139 9.89 -11.41 3.22
C ALA A 139 8.66 -11.09 4.07
N LEU A 140 8.22 -12.09 4.84
CA LEU A 140 7.33 -11.94 5.98
C LEU A 140 8.17 -12.19 7.23
N PRO A 141 8.76 -11.14 7.84
CA PRO A 141 9.57 -11.30 9.03
C PRO A 141 8.73 -11.89 10.16
N ASP A 142 9.20 -13.00 10.75
CA ASP A 142 8.59 -13.56 11.94
C ASP A 142 8.75 -12.58 13.11
N ARG A 143 7.72 -12.50 13.93
CA ARG A 143 7.85 -11.85 15.23
C ARG A 143 8.68 -12.78 16.12
N ALA A 144 9.87 -12.31 16.44
CA ALA A 144 10.64 -12.95 17.50
C ALA A 144 9.95 -12.79 18.86
#